data_777f5b4d221b955c44c79f5103a7699f
#
_entry.id   777f5b4d221b955c44c79f5103a7699f
#
_cell.length_a   1.000
_cell.length_b   1.000
_cell.length_c   1.000
_cell.angle_alpha   90.00
_cell.angle_beta   90.00
_cell.angle_gamma   90.00
#
_symmetry.space_group_name_H-M   'P 1'
#
loop_
_entity.id
_entity.type
_entity.pdbx_description
1 polymer ?
#
loop_
_entity_poly.entity_id
_entity_poly.type
_entity_poly.pdbx_seq_one_letter_code
_entity_poly.pdbx_strand_id
1 'polypeptide(L)'
;NVKIGKNTHIGANTIIEHDVCIGSNCIIGSNVVIKNSIIGKNVVMQDNNKIGQKGFGFIPIINKNIKFPHIGKVIIEDEVEIASGCTIDRGSVDNTIIGKNTYLDNQVHMAHNVKIGSNCMIAGQVGFAGSSKIGNNVSIGGQAGISGHLKIGNNVKIGGGSGVVKDIGDNQIVMGYPAVPLKEFLKKRKI
;
A
#
# COMPACT_ATOMS: atom_id res chain seq x y z
N ASN A 1 12.63 -22.03 -4.16
CA ASN A 1 11.47 -21.96 -5.09
C ASN A 1 11.10 -20.54 -5.49
N VAL A 2 12.06 -19.76 -6.01
CA VAL A 2 11.78 -18.47 -6.65
C VAL A 2 11.40 -18.73 -8.11
N LYS A 3 10.35 -18.06 -8.60
CA LYS A 3 9.95 -18.09 -10.02
C LYS A 3 10.01 -16.68 -10.58
N ILE A 4 10.71 -16.47 -11.71
CA ILE A 4 10.86 -15.18 -12.36
C ILE A 4 10.46 -15.34 -13.81
N GLY A 5 9.53 -14.51 -14.27
CA GLY A 5 9.04 -14.49 -15.64
C GLY A 5 10.07 -13.96 -16.63
N LYS A 6 9.83 -14.22 -17.94
CA LYS A 6 10.71 -13.79 -19.02
C LYS A 6 10.83 -12.25 -19.07
N ASN A 7 11.99 -11.76 -19.52
CA ASN A 7 12.26 -10.33 -19.72
C ASN A 7 12.13 -9.49 -18.44
N THR A 8 12.30 -10.08 -17.26
CA THR A 8 12.30 -9.35 -15.99
C THR A 8 13.73 -8.96 -15.63
N HIS A 9 13.93 -7.67 -15.34
CA HIS A 9 15.21 -7.09 -14.95
C HIS A 9 15.25 -6.93 -13.42
N ILE A 10 16.39 -7.26 -12.81
CA ILE A 10 16.59 -7.17 -11.36
C ILE A 10 17.87 -6.38 -11.10
N GLY A 11 17.74 -5.29 -10.35
CA GLY A 11 18.83 -4.39 -10.00
C GLY A 11 19.81 -4.98 -8.99
N ALA A 12 20.93 -4.30 -8.83
CA ALA A 12 22.01 -4.71 -7.94
C ALA A 12 21.56 -4.81 -6.47
N ASN A 13 22.15 -5.76 -5.74
CA ASN A 13 21.90 -5.98 -4.31
C ASN A 13 20.43 -6.27 -3.95
N THR A 14 19.61 -6.66 -4.91
CA THR A 14 18.21 -7.04 -4.66
C THR A 14 18.12 -8.45 -4.15
N ILE A 15 17.40 -8.65 -3.06
CA ILE A 15 17.20 -9.93 -2.38
C ILE A 15 15.80 -10.43 -2.62
N ILE A 16 15.66 -11.59 -3.24
CA ILE A 16 14.39 -12.27 -3.46
C ILE A 16 14.40 -13.55 -2.66
N GLU A 17 13.58 -13.62 -1.60
CA GLU A 17 13.52 -14.80 -0.73
C GLU A 17 12.70 -15.94 -1.35
N HIS A 18 12.73 -17.11 -0.72
CA HIS A 18 12.00 -18.29 -1.17
C HIS A 18 10.50 -18.04 -1.31
N ASP A 19 9.85 -18.82 -2.20
CA ASP A 19 8.41 -18.79 -2.49
C ASP A 19 7.87 -17.46 -3.02
N VAL A 20 8.74 -16.59 -3.55
CA VAL A 20 8.36 -15.42 -4.33
C VAL A 20 8.14 -15.82 -5.79
N CYS A 21 7.05 -15.30 -6.37
CA CYS A 21 6.78 -15.39 -7.80
C CYS A 21 6.74 -13.98 -8.39
N ILE A 22 7.48 -13.75 -9.49
CA ILE A 22 7.50 -12.49 -10.23
C ILE A 22 7.08 -12.80 -11.68
N GLY A 23 6.15 -12.04 -12.19
CA GLY A 23 5.66 -12.16 -13.58
C GLY A 23 6.71 -11.73 -14.61
N SER A 24 6.31 -11.70 -15.88
CA SER A 24 7.16 -11.29 -17.00
C SER A 24 7.19 -9.77 -17.19
N ASN A 25 8.25 -9.29 -17.85
CA ASN A 25 8.47 -7.90 -18.23
C ASN A 25 8.49 -6.92 -17.01
N CYS A 26 8.91 -7.38 -15.85
CA CYS A 26 9.04 -6.54 -14.66
C CYS A 26 10.40 -5.84 -14.63
N ILE A 27 10.44 -4.68 -14.00
CA ILE A 27 11.67 -3.95 -13.68
C ILE A 27 11.73 -3.80 -12.17
N ILE A 28 12.68 -4.48 -11.54
CA ILE A 28 12.91 -4.42 -10.11
C ILE A 28 14.24 -3.68 -9.88
N GLY A 29 14.17 -2.58 -9.18
CA GLY A 29 15.33 -1.71 -8.89
C GLY A 29 16.37 -2.35 -7.98
N SER A 30 17.34 -1.55 -7.56
CA SER A 30 18.45 -1.96 -6.69
C SER A 30 18.07 -1.91 -5.20
N ASN A 31 18.73 -2.73 -4.38
CA ASN A 31 18.52 -2.78 -2.93
C ASN A 31 17.08 -3.10 -2.50
N VAL A 32 16.28 -3.72 -3.37
CA VAL A 32 14.92 -4.17 -3.07
C VAL A 32 14.97 -5.48 -2.29
N VAL A 33 14.09 -5.64 -1.31
CA VAL A 33 13.93 -6.92 -0.60
C VAL A 33 12.50 -7.41 -0.78
N ILE A 34 12.33 -8.58 -1.40
CA ILE A 34 11.02 -9.18 -1.69
C ILE A 34 10.91 -10.50 -0.94
N LYS A 35 9.87 -10.61 -0.13
CA LYS A 35 9.54 -11.81 0.67
C LYS A 35 8.05 -12.11 0.54
N ASN A 36 7.67 -13.38 0.67
CA ASN A 36 6.26 -13.76 0.83
C ASN A 36 5.31 -13.05 -0.15
N SER A 37 5.67 -12.97 -1.43
CA SER A 37 4.97 -12.11 -2.39
C SER A 37 4.70 -12.82 -3.71
N ILE A 38 3.60 -12.41 -4.34
CA ILE A 38 3.26 -12.73 -5.73
C ILE A 38 3.15 -11.43 -6.48
N ILE A 39 3.95 -11.25 -7.52
CA ILE A 39 4.06 -10.05 -8.33
C ILE A 39 3.60 -10.38 -9.75
N GLY A 40 2.69 -9.59 -10.27
CA GLY A 40 2.12 -9.70 -11.61
C GLY A 40 3.12 -9.38 -12.73
N LYS A 41 2.61 -9.11 -13.91
CA LYS A 41 3.38 -8.76 -15.11
C LYS A 41 3.50 -7.25 -15.26
N ASN A 42 4.55 -6.80 -15.95
CA ASN A 42 4.78 -5.38 -16.26
C ASN A 42 4.84 -4.49 -14.99
N VAL A 43 5.25 -5.05 -13.86
CA VAL A 43 5.40 -4.31 -12.60
C VAL A 43 6.74 -3.59 -12.59
N VAL A 44 6.73 -2.33 -12.18
CA VAL A 44 7.94 -1.52 -11.98
C VAL A 44 8.11 -1.23 -10.50
N MET A 45 9.26 -1.57 -9.94
CA MET A 45 9.66 -1.18 -8.58
C MET A 45 10.98 -0.42 -8.66
N GLN A 46 10.99 0.80 -8.16
CA GLN A 46 12.22 1.55 -8.02
C GLN A 46 13.04 1.05 -6.83
N ASP A 47 14.13 1.72 -6.50
CA ASP A 47 15.12 1.27 -5.54
C ASP A 47 14.62 1.28 -4.08
N ASN A 48 15.28 0.50 -3.22
CA ASN A 48 15.13 0.50 -1.77
C ASN A 48 13.78 0.05 -1.21
N ASN A 49 12.92 -0.59 -1.99
CA ASN A 49 11.62 -1.10 -1.52
C ASN A 49 11.76 -2.32 -0.60
N LYS A 50 10.88 -2.45 0.40
CA LYS A 50 10.78 -3.59 1.30
C LYS A 50 9.39 -4.20 1.24
N ILE A 51 9.27 -5.34 0.57
CA ILE A 51 7.99 -6.00 0.27
C ILE A 51 7.88 -7.32 1.04
N GLY A 52 6.72 -7.52 1.71
CA GLY A 52 6.38 -8.79 2.35
C GLY A 52 7.01 -9.00 3.73
N GLN A 53 7.39 -7.92 4.42
CA GLN A 53 7.83 -7.96 5.81
C GLN A 53 6.66 -8.32 6.75
N LYS A 54 6.96 -8.78 7.97
CA LYS A 54 5.95 -8.99 9.01
C LYS A 54 5.38 -7.63 9.46
N GLY A 55 4.07 -7.53 9.50
CA GLY A 55 3.39 -6.34 9.95
C GLY A 55 3.46 -6.11 11.46
N PHE A 56 2.91 -4.97 11.89
CA PHE A 56 2.82 -4.53 13.27
C PHE A 56 1.47 -4.98 13.85
N GLY A 57 1.41 -6.21 14.35
CA GLY A 57 0.23 -6.79 14.96
C GLY A 57 0.55 -7.44 16.30
N PHE A 58 -0.22 -7.09 17.35
CA PHE A 58 -0.04 -7.59 18.70
C PHE A 58 -1.38 -7.90 19.37
N ILE A 59 -1.38 -8.91 20.22
CA ILE A 59 -2.46 -9.21 21.16
C ILE A 59 -1.99 -8.68 22.52
N PRO A 60 -2.60 -7.59 23.03
CA PRO A 60 -2.23 -7.06 24.34
C PRO A 60 -2.79 -7.98 25.44
N ILE A 61 -1.92 -8.40 26.33
CA ILE A 61 -2.30 -9.07 27.59
C ILE A 61 -1.63 -8.34 28.74
N ILE A 62 -2.13 -8.56 29.96
CA ILE A 62 -1.58 -7.91 31.16
C ILE A 62 -0.07 -8.15 31.23
N ASN A 63 0.69 -7.05 31.28
CA ASN A 63 2.16 -7.03 31.35
C ASN A 63 2.92 -7.67 30.16
N LYS A 64 2.25 -7.97 29.03
CA LYS A 64 2.92 -8.56 27.87
C LYS A 64 2.17 -8.27 26.56
N ASN A 65 2.92 -8.03 25.49
CA ASN A 65 2.39 -8.00 24.13
C ASN A 65 2.78 -9.31 23.40
N ILE A 66 1.82 -10.08 22.95
CA ILE A 66 2.07 -11.25 22.11
C ILE A 66 2.04 -10.81 20.67
N LYS A 67 3.12 -11.04 19.94
CA LYS A 67 3.18 -10.72 18.51
C LYS A 67 2.24 -11.64 17.73
N PHE A 68 1.34 -11.06 16.94
CA PHE A 68 0.44 -11.80 16.08
C PHE A 68 1.20 -12.39 14.87
N PRO A 69 0.97 -13.66 14.51
CA PRO A 69 1.61 -14.26 13.35
C PRO A 69 1.10 -13.64 12.06
N HIS A 70 2.03 -13.40 11.11
CA HIS A 70 1.71 -12.96 9.76
C HIS A 70 2.12 -14.07 8.80
N ILE A 71 1.14 -14.76 8.20
CA ILE A 71 1.33 -15.90 7.31
C ILE A 71 0.76 -15.67 5.90
N GLY A 72 -0.04 -14.61 5.71
CA GLY A 72 -0.52 -14.16 4.40
C GLY A 72 0.62 -13.67 3.50
N LYS A 73 0.29 -13.20 2.33
CA LYS A 73 1.24 -12.71 1.32
C LYS A 73 1.00 -11.24 0.99
N VAL A 74 1.91 -10.65 0.22
CA VAL A 74 1.66 -9.47 -0.59
C VAL A 74 1.33 -9.93 -2.00
N ILE A 75 0.24 -9.42 -2.56
CA ILE A 75 -0.13 -9.63 -3.96
C ILE A 75 -0.09 -8.28 -4.66
N ILE A 76 0.76 -8.17 -5.66
CA ILE A 76 0.89 -6.99 -6.52
C ILE A 76 0.40 -7.43 -7.89
N GLU A 77 -0.69 -6.83 -8.35
CA GLU A 77 -1.28 -7.16 -9.64
C GLU A 77 -0.48 -6.56 -10.80
N ASP A 78 -0.93 -6.80 -12.04
CA ASP A 78 -0.24 -6.36 -13.25
C ASP A 78 -0.17 -4.83 -13.35
N GLU A 79 0.87 -4.32 -14.01
CA GLU A 79 1.02 -2.90 -14.37
C GLU A 79 1.09 -1.95 -13.17
N VAL A 80 1.41 -2.44 -11.98
CA VAL A 80 1.63 -1.62 -10.79
C VAL A 80 3.01 -0.98 -10.85
N GLU A 81 3.09 0.29 -10.44
CA GLU A 81 4.36 0.99 -10.26
C GLU A 81 4.56 1.39 -8.79
N ILE A 82 5.74 1.12 -8.24
CA ILE A 82 6.12 1.42 -6.87
C ILE A 82 7.42 2.21 -6.89
N ALA A 83 7.35 3.48 -6.52
CA ALA A 83 8.52 4.34 -6.42
C ALA A 83 9.42 3.95 -5.24
N SER A 84 10.44 4.72 -4.96
CA SER A 84 11.51 4.33 -4.04
C SER A 84 11.12 4.35 -2.56
N GLY A 85 11.69 3.42 -1.80
CA GLY A 85 11.63 3.43 -0.34
C GLY A 85 10.29 3.06 0.28
N CYS A 86 9.38 2.47 -0.49
CA CYS A 86 8.10 1.98 0.04
C CYS A 86 8.28 0.76 0.93
N THR A 87 7.40 0.62 1.93
CA THR A 87 7.32 -0.54 2.81
C THR A 87 5.93 -1.15 2.77
N ILE A 88 5.84 -2.42 2.37
CA ILE A 88 4.57 -3.12 2.19
C ILE A 88 4.60 -4.40 3.00
N ASP A 89 3.81 -4.45 4.07
CA ASP A 89 3.75 -5.59 4.97
C ASP A 89 2.88 -6.71 4.39
N ARG A 90 3.26 -7.95 4.67
CA ARG A 90 2.44 -9.12 4.36
C ARG A 90 1.18 -9.15 5.22
N GLY A 91 0.14 -9.76 4.71
CA GLY A 91 -1.07 -9.98 5.50
C GLY A 91 -0.86 -10.92 6.69
N SER A 92 -1.73 -10.82 7.66
CA SER A 92 -1.75 -11.74 8.80
C SER A 92 -2.26 -13.12 8.37
N VAL A 93 -3.55 -13.35 8.32
CA VAL A 93 -4.17 -14.59 7.80
C VAL A 93 -4.55 -14.41 6.32
N ASP A 94 -5.10 -13.27 5.94
CA ASP A 94 -5.43 -12.88 4.56
C ASP A 94 -4.28 -12.06 3.96
N ASN A 95 -4.35 -11.67 2.68
CA ASN A 95 -3.28 -11.01 1.94
C ASN A 95 -3.38 -9.48 2.00
N THR A 96 -2.24 -8.81 1.84
CA THR A 96 -2.13 -7.41 1.44
C THR A 96 -2.15 -7.36 -0.09
N ILE A 97 -2.95 -6.46 -0.69
CA ILE A 97 -3.20 -6.48 -2.14
C ILE A 97 -3.04 -5.08 -2.72
N ILE A 98 -2.37 -4.98 -3.86
CA ILE A 98 -2.32 -3.79 -4.71
C ILE A 98 -2.92 -4.16 -6.06
N GLY A 99 -4.03 -3.53 -6.41
CA GLY A 99 -4.77 -3.77 -7.63
C GLY A 99 -4.07 -3.21 -8.86
N LYS A 100 -4.44 -3.75 -10.01
CA LYS A 100 -3.86 -3.46 -11.34
C LYS A 100 -3.75 -1.96 -11.62
N ASN A 101 -2.65 -1.57 -12.32
CA ASN A 101 -2.43 -0.19 -12.78
C ASN A 101 -2.51 0.85 -11.65
N THR A 102 -2.05 0.51 -10.45
CA THR A 102 -1.98 1.40 -9.30
C THR A 102 -0.55 1.89 -9.10
N TYR A 103 -0.41 3.18 -8.82
CA TYR A 103 0.87 3.87 -8.69
C TYR A 103 1.08 4.31 -7.25
N LEU A 104 2.18 3.89 -6.64
CA LEU A 104 2.63 4.31 -5.31
C LEU A 104 3.89 5.17 -5.48
N ASP A 105 3.83 6.40 -5.02
CA ASP A 105 4.97 7.31 -4.98
C ASP A 105 5.91 6.98 -3.80
N ASN A 106 6.98 7.73 -3.66
CA ASN A 106 8.06 7.45 -2.72
C ASN A 106 7.60 7.35 -1.26
N GLN A 107 8.19 6.40 -0.53
CA GLN A 107 8.03 6.26 0.92
C GLN A 107 6.58 5.98 1.37
N VAL A 108 5.74 5.40 0.52
CA VAL A 108 4.41 4.93 0.93
C VAL A 108 4.56 3.74 1.87
N HIS A 109 3.80 3.76 2.97
CA HIS A 109 3.71 2.63 3.89
C HIS A 109 2.34 1.95 3.81
N MET A 110 2.34 0.64 3.55
CA MET A 110 1.15 -0.21 3.61
C MET A 110 1.31 -1.24 4.72
N ALA A 111 0.55 -1.09 5.79
CA ALA A 111 0.49 -2.09 6.84
C ALA A 111 -0.23 -3.38 6.39
N HIS A 112 -0.20 -4.38 7.25
CA HIS A 112 -0.76 -5.71 6.97
C HIS A 112 -2.24 -5.68 6.57
N ASN A 113 -2.64 -6.55 5.65
CA ASN A 113 -4.02 -6.72 5.19
C ASN A 113 -4.66 -5.51 4.49
N VAL A 114 -3.89 -4.49 4.16
CA VAL A 114 -4.37 -3.37 3.34
C VAL A 114 -4.70 -3.87 1.95
N LYS A 115 -5.83 -3.44 1.41
CA LYS A 115 -6.25 -3.75 0.03
C LYS A 115 -6.49 -2.46 -0.72
N ILE A 116 -5.73 -2.22 -1.77
CA ILE A 116 -5.91 -1.09 -2.69
C ILE A 116 -6.44 -1.63 -4.01
N GLY A 117 -7.50 -1.01 -4.51
CA GLY A 117 -8.10 -1.34 -5.80
C GLY A 117 -7.24 -0.95 -7.00
N SER A 118 -7.82 -1.03 -8.19
CA SER A 118 -7.14 -0.73 -9.45
C SER A 118 -7.18 0.75 -9.80
N ASN A 119 -6.23 1.19 -10.63
CA ASN A 119 -6.13 2.57 -11.16
C ASN A 119 -6.01 3.64 -10.07
N CYS A 120 -5.39 3.35 -8.95
CA CYS A 120 -5.20 4.31 -7.87
C CYS A 120 -3.89 5.08 -8.04
N MET A 121 -3.86 6.31 -7.56
CA MET A 121 -2.67 7.18 -7.50
C MET A 121 -2.43 7.61 -6.06
N ILE A 122 -1.36 7.14 -5.48
CA ILE A 122 -1.01 7.33 -4.08
C ILE A 122 0.28 8.12 -4.01
N ALA A 123 0.19 9.37 -3.59
CA ALA A 123 1.35 10.27 -3.52
C ALA A 123 2.28 9.92 -2.34
N GLY A 124 3.44 10.57 -2.32
CA GLY A 124 4.53 10.25 -1.40
C GLY A 124 4.17 10.33 0.08
N GLN A 125 4.77 9.44 0.85
CA GLN A 125 4.62 9.39 2.32
C GLN A 125 3.20 9.14 2.83
N VAL A 126 2.30 8.64 1.99
CA VAL A 126 0.98 8.19 2.46
C VAL A 126 1.14 6.94 3.31
N GLY A 127 0.42 6.91 4.44
CA GLY A 127 0.40 5.76 5.35
C GLY A 127 -0.96 5.10 5.43
N PHE A 128 -1.01 3.79 5.23
CA PHE A 128 -2.22 2.98 5.42
C PHE A 128 -2.06 2.10 6.65
N ALA A 129 -2.88 2.30 7.65
CA ALA A 129 -2.94 1.40 8.80
C ALA A 129 -3.65 0.09 8.44
N GLY A 130 -3.38 -0.94 9.24
CA GLY A 130 -3.78 -2.32 8.95
C GLY A 130 -5.26 -2.51 8.60
N SER A 131 -5.52 -3.41 7.67
CA SER A 131 -6.86 -3.85 7.24
C SER A 131 -7.74 -2.78 6.59
N SER A 132 -7.20 -1.61 6.23
CA SER A 132 -7.94 -0.62 5.45
C SER A 132 -8.18 -1.12 4.02
N LYS A 133 -9.32 -0.76 3.44
CA LYS A 133 -9.75 -1.14 2.09
C LYS A 133 -10.00 0.10 1.25
N ILE A 134 -9.31 0.21 0.15
CA ILE A 134 -9.36 1.33 -0.77
C ILE A 134 -9.99 0.84 -2.08
N GLY A 135 -11.00 1.52 -2.57
CA GLY A 135 -11.68 1.20 -3.81
C GLY A 135 -10.84 1.49 -5.06
N ASN A 136 -11.47 1.47 -6.21
CA ASN A 136 -10.83 1.75 -7.50
C ASN A 136 -10.81 3.24 -7.81
N ASN A 137 -9.86 3.68 -8.66
CA ASN A 137 -9.74 5.05 -9.15
C ASN A 137 -9.60 6.08 -8.01
N VAL A 138 -8.94 5.71 -6.92
CA VAL A 138 -8.75 6.59 -5.76
C VAL A 138 -7.45 7.39 -5.91
N SER A 139 -7.50 8.68 -5.61
CA SER A 139 -6.33 9.56 -5.58
C SER A 139 -6.09 10.06 -4.17
N ILE A 140 -4.88 9.87 -3.64
CA ILE A 140 -4.52 10.28 -2.28
C ILE A 140 -3.31 11.21 -2.34
N GLY A 141 -3.46 12.42 -1.82
CA GLY A 141 -2.40 13.41 -1.72
C GLY A 141 -1.34 13.04 -0.68
N GLY A 142 -0.13 13.54 -0.89
CA GLY A 142 1.04 13.20 -0.07
C GLY A 142 0.83 13.43 1.43
N GLN A 143 1.50 12.61 2.23
CA GLN A 143 1.44 12.65 3.70
C GLN A 143 0.05 12.44 4.32
N ALA A 144 -0.93 11.94 3.56
CA ALA A 144 -2.20 11.56 4.14
C ALA A 144 -2.08 10.25 4.94
N GLY A 145 -2.79 10.17 6.06
CA GLY A 145 -2.85 8.97 6.91
C GLY A 145 -4.24 8.36 6.90
N ILE A 146 -4.33 7.07 6.64
CA ILE A 146 -5.58 6.30 6.64
C ILE A 146 -5.60 5.40 7.87
N SER A 147 -6.56 5.59 8.76
CA SER A 147 -6.72 4.74 9.96
C SER A 147 -7.10 3.31 9.61
N GLY A 148 -6.81 2.39 10.52
CA GLY A 148 -7.06 0.97 10.33
C GLY A 148 -8.53 0.61 10.16
N HIS A 149 -8.78 -0.50 9.45
CA HIS A 149 -10.10 -1.10 9.25
C HIS A 149 -11.12 -0.24 8.49
N LEU A 150 -10.72 0.89 7.92
CA LEU A 150 -11.61 1.77 7.16
C LEU A 150 -11.89 1.25 5.75
N LYS A 151 -13.04 1.67 5.22
CA LYS A 151 -13.43 1.46 3.83
C LYS A 151 -13.49 2.82 3.12
N ILE A 152 -12.69 2.94 2.07
CA ILE A 152 -12.69 4.09 1.17
C ILE A 152 -13.31 3.62 -0.15
N GLY A 153 -14.34 4.29 -0.58
CA GLY A 153 -15.10 3.95 -1.79
C GLY A 153 -14.34 4.19 -3.08
N ASN A 154 -15.00 3.98 -4.21
CA ASN A 154 -14.44 4.20 -5.54
C ASN A 154 -14.46 5.70 -5.91
N ASN A 155 -13.55 6.12 -6.78
CA ASN A 155 -13.45 7.49 -7.31
C ASN A 155 -13.29 8.55 -6.20
N VAL A 156 -12.71 8.19 -5.06
CA VAL A 156 -12.49 9.12 -3.95
C VAL A 156 -11.20 9.92 -4.18
N LYS A 157 -11.25 11.21 -3.80
CA LYS A 157 -10.05 12.07 -3.78
C LYS A 157 -9.79 12.55 -2.36
N ILE A 158 -8.57 12.30 -1.86
CA ILE A 158 -8.14 12.69 -0.51
C ILE A 158 -7.03 13.72 -0.66
N GLY A 159 -7.22 14.92 -0.09
CA GLY A 159 -6.21 15.98 -0.11
C GLY A 159 -4.98 15.64 0.71
N GLY A 160 -3.83 16.25 0.36
CA GLY A 160 -2.57 16.02 1.08
C GLY A 160 -2.63 16.42 2.55
N GLY A 161 -1.86 15.74 3.39
CA GLY A 161 -1.83 15.95 4.84
C GLY A 161 -3.13 15.60 5.57
N SER A 162 -4.05 14.87 4.93
CA SER A 162 -5.34 14.53 5.53
C SER A 162 -5.23 13.36 6.49
N GLY A 163 -5.94 13.44 7.63
CA GLY A 163 -6.15 12.32 8.53
C GLY A 163 -7.53 11.71 8.34
N VAL A 164 -7.61 10.52 7.76
CA VAL A 164 -8.87 9.82 7.52
C VAL A 164 -9.14 8.90 8.71
N VAL A 165 -10.19 9.18 9.46
CA VAL A 165 -10.56 8.47 10.69
C VAL A 165 -11.93 7.79 10.62
N LYS A 166 -12.60 7.84 9.47
CA LYS A 166 -13.90 7.20 9.21
C LYS A 166 -14.03 6.78 7.76
N ASP A 167 -14.95 5.88 7.48
CA ASP A 167 -15.26 5.42 6.13
C ASP A 167 -15.64 6.59 5.21
N ILE A 168 -15.27 6.49 3.94
CA ILE A 168 -15.58 7.47 2.90
C ILE A 168 -16.37 6.75 1.80
N GLY A 169 -17.55 7.23 1.48
CA GLY A 169 -18.37 6.70 0.39
C GLY A 169 -17.80 7.02 -0.99
N ASP A 170 -18.36 6.41 -2.04
CA ASP A 170 -17.93 6.62 -3.42
C ASP A 170 -18.04 8.10 -3.86
N ASN A 171 -17.17 8.50 -4.79
CA ASN A 171 -17.18 9.79 -5.46
C ASN A 171 -17.02 11.01 -4.53
N GLN A 172 -16.48 10.82 -3.33
CA GLN A 172 -16.25 11.90 -2.36
C GLN A 172 -14.89 12.58 -2.58
N ILE A 173 -14.87 13.88 -2.29
CA ILE A 173 -13.62 14.65 -2.20
C ILE A 173 -13.50 15.14 -0.77
N VAL A 174 -12.43 14.75 -0.07
CA VAL A 174 -12.20 15.07 1.34
C VAL A 174 -10.83 15.67 1.56
N MET A 175 -10.72 16.51 2.60
CA MET A 175 -9.44 17.12 3.00
C MET A 175 -9.46 17.49 4.48
N GLY A 176 -8.30 17.53 5.10
CA GLY A 176 -8.09 18.02 6.46
C GLY A 176 -7.82 16.93 7.48
N TYR A 177 -7.69 17.36 8.73
CA TYR A 177 -7.45 16.46 9.87
C TYR A 177 -8.42 16.84 11.03
N PRO A 178 -9.34 15.96 11.42
CA PRO A 178 -9.77 14.80 10.62
C PRO A 178 -10.29 15.22 9.24
N ALA A 179 -10.17 14.34 8.24
CA ALA A 179 -10.61 14.64 6.89
C ALA A 179 -12.13 14.89 6.85
N VAL A 180 -12.52 16.01 6.25
CA VAL A 180 -13.91 16.39 6.04
C VAL A 180 -14.16 16.61 4.55
N PRO A 181 -15.42 16.60 4.08
CA PRO A 181 -15.76 16.97 2.72
C PRO A 181 -15.15 18.32 2.35
N LEU A 182 -14.60 18.44 1.14
CA LEU A 182 -13.88 19.65 0.69
C LEU A 182 -14.73 20.94 0.88
N LYS A 183 -16.03 20.88 0.57
CA LYS A 183 -16.94 22.01 0.77
C LYS A 183 -17.00 22.48 2.21
N GLU A 184 -16.98 21.56 3.17
CA GLU A 184 -16.99 21.87 4.61
C GLU A 184 -15.63 22.44 5.05
N PHE A 185 -14.53 21.86 4.59
CA PHE A 185 -13.18 22.34 4.87
C PHE A 185 -12.98 23.80 4.43
N LEU A 186 -13.40 24.14 3.21
CA LEU A 186 -13.29 25.49 2.68
C LEU A 186 -14.19 26.50 3.43
N LYS A 187 -15.38 26.09 3.92
CA LYS A 187 -16.24 26.95 4.74
C LYS A 187 -15.62 27.31 6.09
N LYS A 188 -14.91 26.37 6.72
CA LYS A 188 -14.21 26.58 8.01
C LYS A 188 -12.98 27.50 7.89
N ARG A 189 -12.45 27.71 6.67
CA ARG A 189 -11.30 28.57 6.37
C ARG A 189 -11.66 29.95 5.82
N LYS A 190 -12.90 30.41 5.94
CA LYS A 190 -13.20 31.82 5.67
C LYS A 190 -12.52 32.65 6.76
N ILE A 191 -11.30 33.11 6.41
CA ILE A 191 -10.60 34.21 7.04
C ILE A 191 -11.30 35.49 6.59
#